data_68f14633e998d0b6e5a3facf25f80f0f
#
_entry.id   68f14633e998d0b6e5a3facf25f80f0f
#
_cell.length_a   1.000
_cell.length_b   1.000
_cell.length_c   1.000
_cell.angle_alpha   90.00
_cell.angle_beta   90.00
_cell.angle_gamma   90.00
#
_symmetry.space_group_name_H-M   'P 1'
#
loop_
_entity.id
_entity.type
_entity.pdbx_description
1 polymer ?
#
loop_
_entity_poly.entity_id
_entity_poly.type
_entity_poly.pdbx_seq_one_letter_code
_entity_poly.pdbx_strand_id
1 'polypeptide(L)'
;MGETAAYFAADPATRQVTDPATIPLLRRVVESLAVMRPGRYSLYLGRPDPAEVRAEWDQESRLMQSARRAVVATPETTPLPAAVERRDPGRGWLTRVWFSAVLGEQTAMALICEPTLKDAERAWLLTEPQTVRRFVGAVEAELARPDPELLAV
;
A
#
# COMPACT_ATOMS: atom_id res chain seq x y z
N MET A 1 9.32 -10.82 7.69
CA MET A 1 8.07 -10.17 7.38
C MET A 1 7.63 -9.17 8.43
N GLY A 2 7.40 -9.61 9.64
CA GLY A 2 7.13 -8.70 10.75
C GLY A 2 8.23 -7.68 10.99
N GLU A 3 9.42 -7.90 10.45
CA GLU A 3 10.55 -6.98 10.58
C GLU A 3 10.27 -5.60 9.97
N THR A 4 9.66 -5.56 8.77
CA THR A 4 9.37 -4.28 8.11
C THR A 4 8.32 -3.49 8.88
N ALA A 5 7.24 -4.15 9.31
CA ALA A 5 6.20 -3.50 10.09
C ALA A 5 6.74 -3.05 11.45
N ALA A 6 7.57 -3.89 12.11
CA ALA A 6 8.19 -3.54 13.39
C ALA A 6 9.11 -2.33 13.25
N TYR A 7 9.83 -2.21 12.15
CA TYR A 7 10.67 -1.06 11.87
C TYR A 7 9.89 0.26 11.85
N PHE A 8 8.75 0.26 11.15
CA PHE A 8 7.91 1.47 11.08
C PHE A 8 7.12 1.69 12.37
N ALA A 9 6.76 0.62 13.09
CA ALA A 9 6.06 0.73 14.36
C ALA A 9 6.92 1.41 15.44
N ALA A 10 8.24 1.36 15.31
CA ALA A 10 9.16 2.03 16.25
C ALA A 10 9.23 3.55 16.05
N ASP A 11 8.75 4.07 14.91
CA ASP A 11 8.74 5.50 14.64
C ASP A 11 7.68 6.19 15.50
N PRO A 12 8.02 7.28 16.24
CA PRO A 12 7.06 7.97 17.10
C PRO A 12 5.84 8.53 16.35
N ALA A 13 5.97 8.79 15.04
CA ALA A 13 4.87 9.28 14.22
C ALA A 13 3.92 8.18 13.77
N THR A 14 4.31 6.92 13.93
CA THR A 14 3.46 5.79 13.56
C THR A 14 2.46 5.50 14.65
N ARG A 15 1.20 5.31 14.27
CA ARG A 15 0.13 4.96 15.20
C ARG A 15 -0.33 3.54 14.93
N GLN A 16 -0.21 2.68 15.92
CA GLN A 16 -0.79 1.34 15.82
C GLN A 16 -2.31 1.45 15.94
N VAL A 17 -3.02 0.78 15.06
CA VAL A 17 -4.48 0.73 15.10
C VAL A 17 -4.87 -0.40 16.06
N THR A 18 -5.47 -0.03 17.18
CA THR A 18 -5.84 -1.01 18.21
C THR A 18 -7.26 -1.53 18.06
N ASP A 19 -8.13 -0.77 17.39
CA ASP A 19 -9.51 -1.17 17.14
C ASP A 19 -9.70 -1.45 15.64
N PRO A 20 -9.85 -2.73 15.25
CA PRO A 20 -10.05 -3.07 13.83
C PRO A 20 -11.25 -2.40 13.18
N ALA A 21 -12.26 -2.03 13.97
CA ALA A 21 -13.46 -1.36 13.43
C ALA A 21 -13.15 0.02 12.84
N THR A 22 -12.02 0.64 13.21
CA THR A 22 -11.61 1.95 12.67
C THR A 22 -10.90 1.83 11.33
N ILE A 23 -10.45 0.64 10.93
CA ILE A 23 -9.67 0.47 9.71
C ILE A 23 -10.40 0.99 8.46
N PRO A 24 -11.68 0.68 8.22
CA PRO A 24 -12.38 1.21 7.04
C PRO A 24 -12.44 2.74 7.02
N LEU A 25 -12.58 3.36 8.18
CA LEU A 25 -12.60 4.81 8.28
C LEU A 25 -11.22 5.40 7.98
N LEU A 26 -10.16 4.82 8.53
CA LEU A 26 -8.79 5.26 8.28
C LEU A 26 -8.41 5.09 6.81
N ARG A 27 -8.82 4.00 6.18
CA ARG A 27 -8.64 3.79 4.76
C ARG A 27 -9.27 4.93 3.96
N ARG A 28 -10.51 5.29 4.31
CA ARG A 28 -11.21 6.37 3.64
C ARG A 28 -10.48 7.69 3.79
N VAL A 29 -9.96 8.00 4.98
CA VAL A 29 -9.20 9.22 5.22
C VAL A 29 -7.94 9.26 4.34
N VAL A 30 -7.16 8.18 4.33
CA VAL A 30 -5.93 8.12 3.56
C VAL A 30 -6.21 8.25 2.06
N GLU A 31 -7.14 7.46 1.54
CA GLU A 31 -7.41 7.41 0.11
C GLU A 31 -8.13 8.64 -0.41
N SER A 32 -8.88 9.34 0.44
CA SER A 32 -9.55 10.58 0.05
C SER A 32 -8.58 11.69 -0.32
N LEU A 33 -7.36 11.69 0.20
CA LEU A 33 -6.34 12.65 -0.20
C LEU A 33 -6.12 12.63 -1.72
N ALA A 34 -6.00 11.44 -2.28
CA ALA A 34 -5.78 11.29 -3.72
C ALA A 34 -7.04 11.58 -4.53
N VAL A 35 -8.19 11.07 -4.08
CA VAL A 35 -9.45 11.19 -4.82
C VAL A 35 -9.95 12.65 -4.85
N MET A 36 -9.79 13.38 -3.76
CA MET A 36 -10.26 14.77 -3.66
C MET A 36 -9.37 15.77 -4.40
N ARG A 37 -8.13 15.40 -4.72
CA ARG A 37 -7.20 16.26 -5.46
C ARG A 37 -6.53 15.47 -6.58
N PRO A 38 -7.28 15.16 -7.65
CA PRO A 38 -6.75 14.34 -8.74
C PRO A 38 -5.47 14.90 -9.34
N GLY A 39 -4.51 14.03 -9.64
CA GLY A 39 -3.25 14.41 -10.26
C GLY A 39 -2.21 15.00 -9.32
N ARG A 40 -2.52 15.16 -8.04
CA ARG A 40 -1.62 15.78 -7.05
C ARG A 40 -0.72 14.79 -6.35
N TYR A 41 -1.12 13.53 -6.23
CA TYR A 41 -0.44 12.56 -5.40
C TYR A 41 0.03 11.36 -6.20
N SER A 42 1.17 10.81 -5.80
CA SER A 42 1.59 9.48 -6.21
C SER A 42 0.98 8.47 -5.26
N LEU A 43 0.59 7.32 -5.79
CA LEU A 43 -0.11 6.29 -5.04
C LEU A 43 0.67 4.99 -5.12
N TYR A 44 0.90 4.38 -3.96
CA TYR A 44 1.53 3.06 -3.85
C TYR A 44 0.57 2.16 -3.10
N LEU A 45 0.16 1.07 -3.73
CA LEU A 45 -0.82 0.15 -3.18
C LEU A 45 -0.25 -1.25 -3.08
N GLY A 46 -0.49 -1.91 -1.95
CA GLY A 46 -0.27 -3.34 -1.79
C GLY A 46 -1.62 -4.03 -1.77
N ARG A 47 -1.84 -4.91 -2.71
CA ARG A 47 -3.10 -5.65 -2.84
C ARG A 47 -2.79 -7.14 -2.99
N PRO A 48 -2.53 -7.83 -1.86
CA PRO A 48 -2.14 -9.24 -1.92
C PRO A 48 -3.27 -10.18 -2.35
N ASP A 49 -4.52 -9.77 -2.17
CA ASP A 49 -5.68 -10.59 -2.52
C ASP A 49 -6.45 -9.99 -3.69
N PRO A 50 -6.39 -10.61 -4.89
CA PRO A 50 -7.15 -10.12 -6.04
C PRO A 50 -8.66 -10.06 -5.82
N ALA A 51 -9.20 -10.92 -4.98
CA ALA A 51 -10.64 -10.94 -4.70
C ALA A 51 -11.11 -9.67 -3.99
N GLU A 52 -10.27 -9.10 -3.11
CA GLU A 52 -10.59 -7.83 -2.44
C GLU A 52 -10.68 -6.69 -3.45
N VAL A 53 -9.81 -6.66 -4.45
CA VAL A 53 -9.84 -5.62 -5.49
C VAL A 53 -11.10 -5.78 -6.35
N ARG A 54 -11.43 -7.02 -6.74
CA ARG A 54 -12.65 -7.27 -7.53
C ARG A 54 -13.91 -6.88 -6.78
N ALA A 55 -13.97 -7.18 -5.49
CA ALA A 55 -15.14 -6.87 -4.67
C ALA A 55 -15.40 -5.37 -4.55
N GLU A 56 -14.35 -4.55 -4.62
CA GLU A 56 -14.44 -3.10 -4.46
C GLU A 56 -13.97 -2.36 -5.72
N TRP A 57 -14.21 -2.93 -6.88
CA TRP A 57 -13.65 -2.44 -8.13
C TRP A 57 -13.95 -0.97 -8.42
N ASP A 58 -15.16 -0.51 -8.17
CA ASP A 58 -15.52 0.89 -8.44
C ASP A 58 -14.70 1.85 -7.60
N GLN A 59 -14.52 1.54 -6.33
CA GLN A 59 -13.72 2.34 -5.41
C GLN A 59 -12.22 2.26 -5.77
N GLU A 60 -11.71 1.06 -6.00
CA GLU A 60 -10.31 0.83 -6.29
C GLU A 60 -9.90 1.47 -7.61
N SER A 61 -10.68 1.27 -8.68
CA SER A 61 -10.35 1.86 -9.97
C SER A 61 -10.40 3.38 -9.94
N ARG A 62 -11.35 3.95 -9.23
CA ARG A 62 -11.47 5.40 -9.07
C ARG A 62 -10.24 5.97 -8.33
N LEU A 63 -9.81 5.30 -7.26
CA LEU A 63 -8.62 5.69 -6.52
C LEU A 63 -7.39 5.66 -7.42
N MET A 64 -7.17 4.56 -8.11
CA MET A 64 -6.00 4.39 -8.97
C MET A 64 -5.95 5.42 -10.11
N GLN A 65 -7.10 5.75 -10.69
CA GLN A 65 -7.20 6.72 -11.78
C GLN A 65 -7.03 8.16 -11.30
N SER A 66 -7.25 8.44 -10.02
CA SER A 66 -7.10 9.79 -9.46
C SER A 66 -5.65 10.20 -9.29
N ALA A 67 -4.73 9.27 -9.18
CA ALA A 67 -3.32 9.54 -8.89
C ALA A 67 -2.56 10.06 -10.11
N ARG A 68 -1.57 10.89 -9.85
CA ARG A 68 -0.61 11.29 -10.88
C ARG A 68 0.18 10.08 -11.39
N ARG A 69 0.52 9.18 -10.47
CA ARG A 69 1.17 7.91 -10.76
C ARG A 69 0.67 6.89 -9.76
N ALA A 70 0.27 5.73 -10.23
CA ALA A 70 -0.15 4.64 -9.35
C ALA A 70 0.69 3.40 -9.60
N VAL A 71 1.29 2.87 -8.55
CA VAL A 71 2.06 1.63 -8.55
C VAL A 71 1.35 0.65 -7.62
N VAL A 72 1.01 -0.52 -8.14
CA VAL A 72 0.26 -1.52 -7.37
C VAL A 72 1.05 -2.82 -7.32
N ALA A 73 1.45 -3.21 -6.11
CA ALA A 73 2.08 -4.51 -5.85
C ALA A 73 0.95 -5.52 -5.66
N THR A 74 0.78 -6.40 -6.64
CA THR A 74 -0.37 -7.31 -6.66
C THR A 74 -0.09 -8.48 -7.61
N PRO A 75 -0.73 -9.66 -7.38
CA PRO A 75 -0.62 -10.78 -8.31
C PRO A 75 -1.14 -10.44 -9.70
N GLU A 76 -0.67 -11.19 -10.69
CA GLU A 76 -0.99 -10.99 -12.09
C GLU A 76 -2.49 -11.07 -12.39
N THR A 77 -3.23 -11.84 -11.60
CA THR A 77 -4.67 -12.04 -11.80
C THR A 77 -5.54 -10.89 -11.33
N THR A 78 -4.96 -9.89 -10.67
CA THR A 78 -5.73 -8.74 -10.17
C THR A 78 -6.10 -7.80 -11.32
N PRO A 79 -7.37 -7.37 -11.43
CA PRO A 79 -7.74 -6.39 -12.45
C PRO A 79 -7.18 -5.02 -12.09
N LEU A 80 -6.63 -4.31 -13.08
CA LEU A 80 -6.13 -2.94 -12.88
C LEU A 80 -6.49 -2.08 -14.10
N PRO A 81 -6.70 -0.76 -13.91
CA PRO A 81 -6.84 0.17 -15.03
C PRO A 81 -5.57 0.20 -15.89
N ALA A 82 -5.71 0.51 -17.16
CA ALA A 82 -4.61 0.42 -18.14
C ALA A 82 -3.39 1.30 -17.80
N ALA A 83 -3.62 2.47 -17.20
CA ALA A 83 -2.55 3.42 -16.92
C ALA A 83 -1.79 3.11 -15.62
N VAL A 84 -2.22 2.10 -14.87
CA VAL A 84 -1.65 1.75 -13.58
C VAL A 84 -0.46 0.82 -13.76
N GLU A 85 0.62 1.10 -13.04
CA GLU A 85 1.84 0.31 -13.08
C GLU A 85 1.70 -0.90 -12.15
N ARG A 86 1.64 -2.09 -12.75
CA ARG A 86 1.59 -3.35 -12.00
C ARG A 86 2.99 -3.79 -11.64
N ARG A 87 3.17 -4.23 -10.41
CA ARG A 87 4.40 -4.89 -9.95
C ARG A 87 4.05 -6.19 -9.24
N ASP A 88 4.78 -7.24 -9.58
CA ASP A 88 4.64 -8.52 -8.89
C ASP A 88 5.26 -8.40 -7.51
N PRO A 89 4.53 -8.74 -6.44
CA PRO A 89 5.09 -8.70 -5.08
C PRO A 89 6.18 -9.74 -4.82
N GLY A 90 6.39 -10.70 -5.72
CA GLY A 90 7.42 -11.73 -5.55
C GLY A 90 7.07 -12.70 -4.44
N ARG A 91 8.08 -13.05 -3.62
CA ARG A 91 7.94 -13.99 -2.52
C ARG A 91 8.25 -13.37 -1.16
N GLY A 92 8.48 -12.07 -1.13
CA GLY A 92 8.85 -11.36 0.08
C GLY A 92 7.67 -10.90 0.92
N TRP A 93 7.94 -9.92 1.76
CA TRP A 93 6.94 -9.43 2.72
C TRP A 93 5.74 -8.75 2.06
N LEU A 94 5.87 -8.25 0.83
CA LEU A 94 4.76 -7.63 0.10
C LEU A 94 3.62 -8.59 -0.21
N THR A 95 3.87 -9.90 -0.18
CA THR A 95 2.83 -10.90 -0.42
C THR A 95 1.84 -11.01 0.74
N ARG A 96 2.18 -10.42 1.89
CA ARG A 96 1.39 -10.53 3.13
C ARG A 96 1.02 -9.19 3.73
N VAL A 97 1.10 -8.13 2.94
CA VAL A 97 0.82 -6.79 3.46
C VAL A 97 -0.13 -6.07 2.50
N TRP A 98 -1.27 -5.68 3.03
CA TRP A 98 -2.17 -4.74 2.36
C TRP A 98 -1.77 -3.33 2.78
N PHE A 99 -1.63 -2.42 1.82
CA PHE A 99 -1.40 -1.03 2.18
C PHE A 99 -1.92 -0.06 1.13
N SER A 100 -2.22 1.16 1.58
CA SER A 100 -2.45 2.32 0.72
C SER A 100 -1.54 3.44 1.21
N ALA A 101 -0.63 3.90 0.36
CA ALA A 101 0.26 5.01 0.65
C ALA A 101 0.03 6.13 -0.37
N VAL A 102 -0.29 7.31 0.13
CA VAL A 102 -0.53 8.52 -0.68
C VAL A 102 0.60 9.48 -0.40
N LEU A 103 1.34 9.85 -1.46
CA LEU A 103 2.57 10.63 -1.33
C LEU A 103 2.49 11.90 -2.17
N GLY A 104 2.46 13.05 -1.50
CA GLY A 104 2.54 14.37 -2.10
C GLY A 104 3.83 15.09 -1.70
N GLU A 105 3.97 16.35 -2.09
CA GLU A 105 5.16 17.13 -1.78
C GLU A 105 5.29 17.42 -0.28
N GLN A 106 4.19 17.80 0.35
CA GLN A 106 4.20 18.22 1.76
C GLN A 106 3.29 17.38 2.64
N THR A 107 2.41 16.60 2.03
CA THR A 107 1.44 15.76 2.75
C THR A 107 1.59 14.33 2.30
N ALA A 108 1.65 13.43 3.25
CA ALA A 108 1.70 12.00 2.96
C ALA A 108 1.02 11.23 4.08
N MET A 109 0.33 10.16 3.72
CA MET A 109 -0.26 9.24 4.69
C MET A 109 -0.20 7.82 4.15
N ALA A 110 -0.14 6.86 5.05
CA ALA A 110 -0.21 5.45 4.68
C ALA A 110 -0.95 4.67 5.74
N LEU A 111 -1.74 3.72 5.30
CA LEU A 111 -2.35 2.70 6.15
C LEU A 111 -1.79 1.35 5.74
N ILE A 112 -1.27 0.61 6.71
CA ILE A 112 -0.63 -0.69 6.48
C ILE A 112 -1.36 -1.72 7.31
N CYS A 113 -1.81 -2.81 6.69
CA CYS A 113 -2.51 -3.91 7.36
C CYS A 113 -1.83 -5.24 7.06
N GLU A 114 -1.64 -6.06 8.07
CA GLU A 114 -1.09 -7.40 7.96
C GLU A 114 -2.08 -8.43 8.53
N PRO A 115 -2.37 -9.52 7.82
CA PRO A 115 -1.91 -9.89 6.48
C PRO A 115 -2.75 -9.25 5.37
N THR A 116 -4.01 -8.92 5.62
CA THR A 116 -4.92 -8.33 4.62
C THR A 116 -5.73 -7.21 5.25
N LEU A 117 -6.51 -6.50 4.45
CA LEU A 117 -7.41 -5.46 4.95
C LEU A 117 -8.55 -6.06 5.79
N LYS A 118 -9.16 -7.13 5.27
CA LYS A 118 -10.35 -7.73 5.88
C LYS A 118 -10.04 -8.48 7.17
N ASP A 119 -8.92 -9.23 7.16
CA ASP A 119 -8.51 -10.08 8.28
C ASP A 119 -7.22 -9.54 8.91
N ALA A 120 -7.13 -8.23 9.10
CA ALA A 120 -5.95 -7.60 9.64
C ALA A 120 -5.73 -8.01 11.10
N GLU A 121 -4.58 -8.60 11.38
CA GLU A 121 -4.13 -8.90 12.74
C GLU A 121 -3.42 -7.71 13.36
N ARG A 122 -2.72 -6.95 12.52
CA ARG A 122 -2.02 -5.72 12.92
C ARG A 122 -2.20 -4.66 11.86
N ALA A 123 -2.34 -3.41 12.29
CA ALA A 123 -2.45 -2.28 11.37
C ALA A 123 -1.75 -1.06 11.94
N TRP A 124 -1.19 -0.23 11.06
CA TRP A 124 -0.48 0.99 11.42
C TRP A 124 -0.90 2.13 10.50
N LEU A 125 -1.01 3.32 11.09
CA LEU A 125 -1.23 4.56 10.36
C LEU A 125 0.03 5.40 10.41
N LEU A 126 0.56 5.78 9.25
CA LEU A 126 1.71 6.66 9.11
C LEU A 126 1.23 8.02 8.64
N THR A 127 1.58 9.07 9.38
CA THR A 127 1.15 10.44 9.05
C THR A 127 2.31 11.40 8.83
N GLU A 128 3.54 10.99 9.18
CA GLU A 128 4.72 11.80 8.98
C GLU A 128 5.26 11.57 7.56
N PRO A 129 5.40 12.62 6.73
CA PRO A 129 5.85 12.45 5.34
C PRO A 129 7.16 11.69 5.18
N GLN A 130 8.14 11.90 6.05
CA GLN A 130 9.41 11.18 5.95
C GLN A 130 9.24 9.69 6.25
N THR A 131 8.40 9.35 7.22
CA THR A 131 8.12 7.95 7.53
C THR A 131 7.40 7.27 6.37
N VAL A 132 6.45 7.95 5.73
CA VAL A 132 5.77 7.43 4.55
C VAL A 132 6.77 7.23 3.40
N ARG A 133 7.67 8.19 3.17
CA ARG A 133 8.70 8.07 2.13
C ARG A 133 9.64 6.90 2.38
N ARG A 134 10.03 6.67 3.63
CA ARG A 134 10.86 5.51 3.98
C ARG A 134 10.11 4.20 3.74
N PHE A 135 8.83 4.16 4.06
CA PHE A 135 8.01 3.00 3.77
C PHE A 135 7.92 2.74 2.27
N VAL A 136 7.62 3.77 1.49
CA VAL A 136 7.57 3.66 0.01
C VAL A 136 8.93 3.24 -0.54
N GLY A 137 10.02 3.78 -0.01
CA GLY A 137 11.36 3.36 -0.38
C GLY A 137 11.63 1.88 -0.11
N ALA A 138 11.15 1.36 1.02
CA ALA A 138 11.26 -0.06 1.34
C ALA A 138 10.42 -0.91 0.39
N VAL A 139 9.23 -0.43 -0.01
CA VAL A 139 8.39 -1.11 -1.00
C VAL A 139 9.12 -1.17 -2.35
N GLU A 140 9.66 -0.04 -2.82
CA GLU A 140 10.39 0.00 -4.09
C GLU A 140 11.62 -0.90 -4.08
N ALA A 141 12.34 -0.93 -2.98
CA ALA A 141 13.51 -1.80 -2.83
C ALA A 141 13.11 -3.29 -2.90
N GLU A 142 12.00 -3.66 -2.27
CA GLU A 142 11.52 -5.03 -2.33
C GLU A 142 11.04 -5.39 -3.73
N LEU A 143 10.35 -4.49 -4.42
CA LEU A 143 9.90 -4.73 -5.79
C LEU A 143 11.05 -4.82 -6.79
N ALA A 144 12.19 -4.20 -6.48
CA ALA A 144 13.39 -4.24 -7.33
C ALA A 144 14.27 -5.46 -7.06
N ARG A 145 13.98 -6.25 -6.01
CA ARG A 145 14.80 -7.44 -5.71
C ARG A 145 14.67 -8.47 -6.81
N PRO A 146 15.80 -8.99 -7.32
CA PRO A 146 15.74 -10.05 -8.32
C PRO A 146 15.14 -11.32 -7.72
N ASP A 147 14.40 -12.06 -8.53
CA ASP A 147 13.90 -13.37 -8.16
C ASP A 147 15.11 -14.29 -7.93
N PRO A 148 15.23 -14.92 -6.75
CA PRO A 148 16.33 -15.84 -6.49
C PRO A 148 16.42 -17.00 -7.51
N GLU A 149 15.30 -17.42 -8.07
CA GLU A 149 15.28 -18.48 -9.09
C GLU A 149 15.96 -18.04 -10.38
N LEU A 150 15.86 -16.75 -10.72
CA LEU A 150 16.53 -16.21 -11.90
C LEU A 150 18.03 -16.09 -11.70
N LEU A 151 18.48 -15.92 -10.46
CA LEU A 151 19.89 -15.81 -10.12
C LEU A 151 20.57 -17.18 -10.02
N ALA A 152 19.81 -18.24 -9.90
CA ALA A 152 20.34 -19.62 -9.77
C ALA A 152 20.69 -20.27 -11.10
N VAL A 153 20.43 -19.61 -12.21
CA VAL A 153 20.68 -20.17 -13.55
C VAL A 153 22.15 -20.02 -13.97
#